data_ca4e12ff5e3ab392481ef57294ebcfb1
#
_entry.id   ca4e12ff5e3ab392481ef57294ebcfb1
#
_cell.length_a   1.000
_cell.length_b   1.000
_cell.length_c   1.000
_cell.angle_alpha   90.00
_cell.angle_beta   90.00
_cell.angle_gamma   90.00
#
_symmetry.space_group_name_H-M   'P 1'
#
loop_
_entity.id
_entity.type
_entity.pdbx_description
1 polymer ?
#
loop_
_entity_poly.entity_id
_entity_poly.type
_entity_poly.pdbx_seq_one_letter_code
_entity_poly.pdbx_strand_id
1 'polypeptide(L)'
;STATRSPASRVNIRVEYRASLSLVGTVVRYLSVPLLAPLVVSLYYGESIAPFAVTILLALLIGSGLERLDPNPDIGAREGFLMVAATWLAVGLVGAVPYLIEAHGVPGVIAAIHPESTLANPVNALFEAMSGFTTTGATVLGDISFDSHTRGIMLWRQLTQWLGGMGIVVLAVAILPE
;
A
#
# COMPACT_ATOMS: atom_id res chain seq x y z
N SER A 1 50.42 -28.09 -26.38
CA SER A 1 49.68 -27.69 -25.22
C SER A 1 48.63 -26.66 -25.61
N THR A 2 47.44 -27.15 -25.99
CA THR A 2 46.28 -26.33 -26.34
C THR A 2 45.46 -26.08 -25.07
N ALA A 3 45.58 -24.88 -24.50
CA ALA A 3 44.73 -24.44 -23.41
C ALA A 3 43.31 -24.19 -23.93
N THR A 4 42.38 -25.07 -23.63
CA THR A 4 40.95 -24.88 -23.84
C THR A 4 40.45 -23.78 -22.91
N ARG A 5 40.17 -22.58 -23.45
CA ARG A 5 39.48 -21.54 -22.72
C ARG A 5 38.06 -22.03 -22.41
N SER A 6 37.77 -22.22 -21.14
CA SER A 6 36.40 -22.39 -20.62
C SER A 6 35.50 -21.23 -21.08
N PRO A 7 34.32 -21.50 -21.64
CA PRO A 7 33.39 -20.41 -21.99
C PRO A 7 32.96 -19.73 -20.71
N ALA A 8 33.28 -18.43 -20.59
CA ALA A 8 32.80 -17.59 -19.52
C ALA A 8 31.26 -17.73 -19.45
N SER A 9 30.79 -18.30 -18.37
CA SER A 9 29.37 -18.35 -18.06
C SER A 9 28.80 -16.94 -18.11
N ARG A 10 28.05 -16.59 -19.13
CA ARG A 10 27.30 -15.34 -19.18
C ARG A 10 26.30 -15.42 -18.03
N VAL A 11 26.57 -14.69 -16.97
CA VAL A 11 25.60 -14.47 -15.91
C VAL A 11 24.41 -13.80 -16.57
N ASN A 12 23.35 -14.56 -16.77
CA ASN A 12 22.12 -14.07 -17.37
C ASN A 12 21.42 -13.23 -16.30
N ILE A 13 21.63 -11.91 -16.35
CA ILE A 13 21.08 -10.95 -15.39
C ILE A 13 19.61 -10.71 -15.76
N ARG A 14 18.78 -11.72 -15.56
CA ARG A 14 17.33 -11.56 -15.57
C ARG A 14 16.85 -11.34 -14.15
N VAL A 15 16.38 -10.14 -13.86
CA VAL A 15 15.62 -9.86 -12.62
C VAL A 15 14.26 -10.53 -12.78
N GLU A 16 13.92 -11.45 -11.90
CA GLU A 16 12.63 -12.14 -11.90
C GLU A 16 11.57 -11.25 -11.24
N TYR A 17 11.09 -10.24 -11.99
CA TYR A 17 10.06 -9.30 -11.52
C TYR A 17 8.76 -10.00 -11.09
N ARG A 18 8.48 -11.21 -11.58
CA ARG A 18 7.28 -11.98 -11.24
C ARG A 18 7.29 -12.40 -9.77
N ALA A 19 8.42 -12.88 -9.27
CA ALA A 19 8.60 -13.23 -7.86
C ALA A 19 8.42 -12.00 -6.97
N SER A 20 9.07 -10.88 -7.30
CA SER A 20 8.92 -9.62 -6.55
C SER A 20 7.47 -9.13 -6.52
N LEU A 21 6.77 -9.14 -7.66
CA LEU A 21 5.37 -8.70 -7.76
C LEU A 21 4.41 -9.64 -7.01
N SER A 22 4.68 -10.95 -6.99
CA SER A 22 3.88 -11.90 -6.21
C SER A 22 3.94 -11.60 -4.72
N LEU A 23 5.13 -11.30 -4.19
CA LEU A 23 5.31 -10.92 -2.78
C LEU A 23 4.69 -9.56 -2.45
N VAL A 24 4.77 -8.59 -3.36
CA VAL A 24 4.04 -7.32 -3.24
C VAL A 24 2.53 -7.58 -3.16
N GLY A 25 2.01 -8.52 -3.96
CA GLY A 25 0.61 -8.96 -3.90
C GLY A 25 0.21 -9.46 -2.53
N THR A 26 1.06 -10.25 -1.88
CA THR A 26 0.85 -10.73 -0.51
C THR A 26 0.72 -9.56 0.47
N VAL A 27 1.62 -8.58 0.42
CA VAL A 27 1.56 -7.40 1.30
C VAL A 27 0.29 -6.60 1.05
N VAL A 28 -0.06 -6.34 -0.22
CA VAL A 28 -1.30 -5.63 -0.61
C VAL A 28 -2.54 -6.36 -0.09
N ARG A 29 -2.59 -7.68 -0.21
CA ARG A 29 -3.70 -8.48 0.31
C ARG A 29 -3.82 -8.36 1.82
N TYR A 30 -2.71 -8.42 2.56
CA TYR A 30 -2.72 -8.27 4.01
C TYR A 30 -3.10 -6.86 4.48
N LEU A 31 -2.99 -5.83 3.63
CA LEU A 31 -3.45 -4.49 3.94
C LEU A 31 -4.97 -4.43 4.18
N SER A 32 -5.73 -5.42 3.69
CA SER A 32 -7.16 -5.56 3.99
C SER A 32 -7.45 -5.71 5.49
N VAL A 33 -6.53 -6.27 6.27
CA VAL A 33 -6.72 -6.49 7.72
C VAL A 33 -6.77 -5.18 8.50
N PRO A 34 -5.78 -4.28 8.44
CA PRO A 34 -5.85 -3.00 9.14
C PRO A 34 -6.98 -2.09 8.61
N LEU A 35 -7.41 -2.22 7.37
CA LEU A 35 -8.56 -1.48 6.82
C LEU A 35 -9.89 -1.84 7.49
N LEU A 36 -9.98 -2.98 8.18
CA LEU A 36 -11.16 -3.34 8.96
C LEU A 36 -11.38 -2.39 10.15
N ALA A 37 -10.32 -1.84 10.75
CA ALA A 37 -10.45 -0.96 11.90
C ALA A 37 -11.21 0.33 11.56
N PRO A 38 -10.82 1.13 10.55
CA PRO A 38 -11.59 2.31 10.16
C PRO A 38 -12.97 1.97 9.59
N LEU A 39 -13.17 0.79 8.97
CA LEU A 39 -14.48 0.33 8.53
C LEU A 39 -15.41 0.14 9.73
N VAL A 40 -14.95 -0.53 10.79
CA VAL A 40 -15.73 -0.74 12.02
C VAL A 40 -16.04 0.60 12.70
N VAL A 41 -15.09 1.52 12.74
CA VAL A 41 -15.31 2.85 13.30
C VAL A 41 -16.36 3.62 12.50
N SER A 42 -16.29 3.62 11.17
CA SER A 42 -17.30 4.24 10.30
C SER A 42 -18.67 3.64 10.54
N LEU A 43 -18.76 2.32 10.68
CA LEU A 43 -20.02 1.64 11.00
C LEU A 43 -20.58 2.06 12.37
N TYR A 44 -19.72 2.14 13.38
CA TYR A 44 -20.13 2.52 14.75
C TYR A 44 -20.68 3.95 14.81
N TYR A 45 -20.11 4.88 14.05
CA TYR A 45 -20.55 6.28 14.00
C TYR A 45 -21.63 6.56 12.95
N GLY A 46 -22.10 5.54 12.22
CA GLY A 46 -23.09 5.71 11.16
C GLY A 46 -22.56 6.45 9.93
N GLU A 47 -21.25 6.48 9.75
CA GLU A 47 -20.59 7.06 8.57
C GLU A 47 -20.57 6.06 7.41
N SER A 48 -20.28 6.53 6.20
CA SER A 48 -20.17 5.65 5.03
C SER A 48 -18.99 4.69 5.18
N ILE A 49 -19.26 3.39 5.08
CA ILE A 49 -18.22 2.34 5.07
C ILE A 49 -17.58 2.16 3.70
N ALA A 50 -18.12 2.81 2.68
CA ALA A 50 -17.73 2.61 1.28
C ALA A 50 -16.25 2.84 1.00
N PRO A 51 -15.58 3.88 1.53
CA PRO A 51 -14.15 4.09 1.30
C PRO A 51 -13.32 2.86 1.66
N PHE A 52 -13.65 2.21 2.78
CA PHE A 52 -12.89 1.07 3.28
C PHE A 52 -13.33 -0.24 2.65
N ALA A 53 -14.63 -0.48 2.48
CA ALA A 53 -15.15 -1.71 1.87
C ALA A 53 -14.65 -1.88 0.42
N VAL A 54 -14.70 -0.82 -0.39
CA VAL A 54 -14.18 -0.85 -1.77
C VAL A 54 -12.67 -1.04 -1.78
N THR A 55 -11.94 -0.37 -0.88
CA THR A 55 -10.48 -0.52 -0.79
C THR A 55 -10.09 -1.94 -0.38
N ILE A 56 -10.78 -2.54 0.59
CA ILE A 56 -10.57 -3.94 1.00
C ILE A 56 -10.79 -4.87 -0.20
N LEU A 57 -11.89 -4.70 -0.93
CA LEU A 57 -12.17 -5.50 -2.12
C LEU A 57 -11.07 -5.37 -3.17
N LEU A 58 -10.64 -4.14 -3.46
CA LEU A 58 -9.53 -3.89 -4.40
C LEU A 58 -8.23 -4.51 -3.91
N ALA A 59 -7.89 -4.38 -2.63
CA ALA A 59 -6.68 -4.98 -2.05
C ALA A 59 -6.68 -6.50 -2.16
N LEU A 60 -7.82 -7.15 -1.90
CA LEU A 60 -7.99 -8.59 -2.05
C LEU A 60 -7.90 -9.04 -3.50
N LEU A 61 -8.54 -8.33 -4.43
CA LEU A 61 -8.52 -8.67 -5.86
C LEU A 61 -7.14 -8.48 -6.47
N ILE A 62 -6.54 -7.32 -6.28
CA ILE A 62 -5.20 -6.99 -6.81
C ILE A 62 -4.15 -7.88 -6.16
N GLY A 63 -4.17 -8.00 -4.82
CA GLY A 63 -3.21 -8.82 -4.08
C GLY A 63 -3.27 -10.27 -4.52
N SER A 64 -4.46 -10.88 -4.56
CA SER A 64 -4.63 -12.27 -5.00
C SER A 64 -4.30 -12.48 -6.49
N GLY A 65 -4.52 -11.47 -7.33
CA GLY A 65 -4.12 -11.49 -8.73
C GLY A 65 -2.60 -11.50 -8.89
N LEU A 66 -1.89 -10.66 -8.15
CA LEU A 66 -0.43 -10.60 -8.16
C LEU A 66 0.22 -11.86 -7.59
N GLU A 67 -0.33 -12.44 -6.52
CA GLU A 67 0.18 -13.70 -5.93
C GLU A 67 0.17 -14.88 -6.92
N ARG A 68 -0.74 -14.88 -7.89
CA ARG A 68 -0.81 -15.92 -8.92
C ARG A 68 0.29 -15.83 -9.97
N LEU A 69 1.06 -14.73 -10.00
CA LEU A 69 2.17 -14.56 -10.95
C LEU A 69 3.31 -15.53 -10.66
N ASP A 70 3.58 -15.82 -9.40
CA ASP A 70 4.57 -16.79 -8.95
C ASP A 70 4.13 -17.40 -7.61
N PRO A 71 3.63 -18.64 -7.59
CA PRO A 71 3.14 -19.29 -6.36
C PRO A 71 4.25 -19.66 -5.36
N ASN A 72 5.51 -19.78 -5.82
CA ASN A 72 6.65 -20.15 -4.98
C ASN A 72 7.83 -19.21 -5.28
N PRO A 73 7.72 -17.92 -4.89
CA PRO A 73 8.71 -16.93 -5.23
C PRO A 73 10.04 -17.20 -4.50
N ASP A 74 11.11 -17.37 -5.29
CA ASP A 74 12.48 -17.38 -4.79
C ASP A 74 13.14 -16.05 -5.15
N ILE A 75 13.65 -15.34 -4.14
CA ILE A 75 14.16 -13.98 -4.30
C ILE A 75 15.65 -13.91 -3.96
N GLY A 76 16.43 -13.43 -4.91
CA GLY A 76 17.80 -12.97 -4.69
C GLY A 76 17.82 -11.53 -4.12
N ALA A 77 19.01 -11.03 -3.83
CA ALA A 77 19.18 -9.70 -3.24
C ALA A 77 18.61 -8.57 -4.13
N ARG A 78 18.71 -8.70 -5.45
CA ARG A 78 18.21 -7.70 -6.41
C ARG A 78 16.69 -7.66 -6.47
N GLU A 79 16.08 -8.84 -6.51
CA GLU A 79 14.63 -9.02 -6.45
C GLU A 79 14.09 -8.49 -5.13
N GLY A 80 14.82 -8.66 -4.03
CA GLY A 80 14.47 -8.09 -2.73
C GLY A 80 14.41 -6.57 -2.72
N PHE A 81 15.38 -5.88 -3.34
CA PHE A 81 15.34 -4.41 -3.47
C PHE A 81 14.16 -3.95 -4.33
N LEU A 82 13.91 -4.62 -5.45
CA LEU A 82 12.75 -4.32 -6.29
C LEU A 82 11.44 -4.54 -5.52
N MET A 83 11.32 -5.64 -4.79
CA MET A 83 10.17 -5.95 -3.95
C MET A 83 9.91 -4.84 -2.93
N VAL A 84 10.94 -4.40 -2.18
CA VAL A 84 10.79 -3.33 -1.19
C VAL A 84 10.30 -2.04 -1.83
N ALA A 85 10.94 -1.59 -2.92
CA ALA A 85 10.55 -0.36 -3.61
C ALA A 85 9.12 -0.45 -4.17
N ALA A 86 8.77 -1.57 -4.79
CA ALA A 86 7.44 -1.81 -5.33
C ALA A 86 6.37 -1.92 -4.22
N THR A 87 6.72 -2.47 -3.06
CA THR A 87 5.82 -2.55 -1.90
C THR A 87 5.47 -1.16 -1.39
N TRP A 88 6.45 -0.27 -1.20
CA TRP A 88 6.17 1.11 -0.77
C TRP A 88 5.24 1.84 -1.74
N LEU A 89 5.49 1.70 -3.04
CA LEU A 89 4.61 2.29 -4.05
C LEU A 89 3.21 1.69 -4.00
N ALA A 90 3.10 0.37 -3.91
CA ALA A 90 1.81 -0.33 -3.91
C ALA A 90 0.97 0.02 -2.67
N VAL A 91 1.57 0.02 -1.46
CA VAL A 91 0.83 0.37 -0.24
C VAL A 91 0.42 1.85 -0.25
N GLY A 92 1.24 2.74 -0.81
CA GLY A 92 0.88 4.14 -0.99
C GLY A 92 -0.32 4.32 -1.93
N LEU A 93 -0.29 3.64 -3.09
CA LEU A 93 -1.39 3.68 -4.06
C LEU A 93 -2.70 3.13 -3.48
N VAL A 94 -2.65 1.95 -2.86
CA VAL A 94 -3.84 1.34 -2.23
C VAL A 94 -4.29 2.15 -1.02
N GLY A 95 -3.36 2.67 -0.22
CA GLY A 95 -3.65 3.51 0.93
C GLY A 95 -4.27 4.86 0.60
N ALA A 96 -4.09 5.36 -0.62
CA ALA A 96 -4.73 6.58 -1.12
C ALA A 96 -6.21 6.36 -1.54
N VAL A 97 -6.61 5.12 -1.83
CA VAL A 97 -7.95 4.81 -2.34
C VAL A 97 -9.07 5.26 -1.40
N PRO A 98 -9.01 5.03 -0.06
CA PRO A 98 -10.06 5.50 0.84
C PRO A 98 -10.29 7.01 0.77
N TYR A 99 -9.23 7.81 0.65
CA TYR A 99 -9.30 9.26 0.51
C TYR A 99 -10.02 9.67 -0.77
N LEU A 100 -9.70 9.02 -1.89
CA LEU A 100 -10.32 9.30 -3.18
C LEU A 100 -11.79 8.90 -3.21
N ILE A 101 -12.15 7.77 -2.58
CA ILE A 101 -13.55 7.32 -2.53
C ILE A 101 -14.37 8.24 -1.60
N GLU A 102 -13.82 8.71 -0.49
CA GLU A 102 -14.50 9.71 0.33
C GLU A 102 -14.80 10.99 -0.46
N ALA A 103 -13.82 11.48 -1.22
CA ALA A 103 -13.96 12.72 -1.96
C ALA A 103 -14.84 12.61 -3.22
N HIS A 104 -14.72 11.51 -3.98
CA HIS A 104 -15.40 11.37 -5.28
C HIS A 104 -16.61 10.43 -5.25
N GLY A 105 -16.72 9.59 -4.22
CA GLY A 105 -17.67 8.48 -4.22
C GLY A 105 -17.26 7.39 -5.23
N VAL A 106 -18.26 6.59 -5.61
CA VAL A 106 -18.16 5.60 -6.70
C VAL A 106 -19.24 5.94 -7.73
N PRO A 107 -18.89 6.32 -8.96
CA PRO A 107 -19.84 6.77 -9.96
C PRO A 107 -21.02 5.79 -10.14
N GLY A 108 -22.25 6.30 -10.01
CA GLY A 108 -23.47 5.52 -10.15
C GLY A 108 -23.81 4.59 -8.98
N VAL A 109 -22.97 4.50 -7.93
CA VAL A 109 -23.16 3.59 -6.78
C VAL A 109 -23.15 4.35 -5.46
N ILE A 110 -22.20 5.24 -5.24
CA ILE A 110 -22.00 5.94 -3.96
C ILE A 110 -21.71 7.40 -4.23
N ALA A 111 -22.46 8.29 -3.55
CA ALA A 111 -22.22 9.72 -3.64
C ALA A 111 -20.90 10.11 -2.95
N ALA A 112 -20.28 11.19 -3.43
CA ALA A 112 -19.16 11.83 -2.74
C ALA A 112 -19.58 12.30 -1.35
N ILE A 113 -18.68 12.16 -0.37
CA ILE A 113 -18.94 12.55 1.02
C ILE A 113 -18.38 13.96 1.27
N HIS A 114 -17.11 14.14 0.92
CA HIS A 114 -16.39 15.41 1.11
C HIS A 114 -15.69 15.85 -0.19
N PRO A 115 -16.44 16.27 -1.23
CA PRO A 115 -15.86 16.64 -2.53
C PRO A 115 -14.95 17.88 -2.49
N GLU A 116 -15.14 18.74 -1.49
CA GLU A 116 -14.30 19.94 -1.30
C GLU A 116 -12.95 19.62 -0.65
N SER A 117 -12.73 18.40 -0.18
CA SER A 117 -11.47 18.01 0.48
C SER A 117 -10.28 18.18 -0.45
N THR A 118 -9.16 18.65 0.09
CA THR A 118 -7.87 18.67 -0.64
C THR A 118 -7.45 17.28 -1.10
N LEU A 119 -7.95 16.22 -0.44
CA LEU A 119 -7.73 14.81 -0.81
C LEU A 119 -8.51 14.37 -2.06
N ALA A 120 -9.39 15.21 -2.61
CA ALA A 120 -10.00 14.98 -3.92
C ALA A 120 -8.96 14.98 -5.04
N ASN A 121 -7.85 15.70 -4.89
CA ASN A 121 -6.74 15.62 -5.83
C ASN A 121 -5.97 14.30 -5.64
N PRO A 122 -5.85 13.44 -6.68
CA PRO A 122 -5.16 12.16 -6.56
C PRO A 122 -3.70 12.27 -6.10
N VAL A 123 -3.00 13.34 -6.47
CA VAL A 123 -1.63 13.59 -6.04
C VAL A 123 -1.59 13.87 -4.53
N ASN A 124 -2.54 14.64 -4.02
CA ASN A 124 -2.65 14.92 -2.59
C ASN A 124 -3.01 13.67 -1.78
N ALA A 125 -3.95 12.86 -2.28
CA ALA A 125 -4.31 11.60 -1.64
C ALA A 125 -3.12 10.63 -1.59
N LEU A 126 -2.37 10.52 -2.68
CA LEU A 126 -1.14 9.72 -2.72
C LEU A 126 -0.07 10.28 -1.77
N PHE A 127 0.13 11.61 -1.76
CA PHE A 127 1.06 12.26 -0.86
C PHE A 127 0.72 11.96 0.61
N GLU A 128 -0.55 12.11 1.00
CA GLU A 128 -1.00 11.85 2.37
C GLU A 128 -0.78 10.37 2.77
N ALA A 129 -1.11 9.42 1.88
CA ALA A 129 -0.85 8.01 2.10
C ALA A 129 0.64 7.69 2.23
N MET A 130 1.46 8.19 1.31
CA MET A 130 2.92 7.98 1.34
C MET A 130 3.55 8.62 2.57
N SER A 131 3.14 9.84 2.94
CA SER A 131 3.59 10.52 4.15
C SER A 131 3.25 9.72 5.41
N GLY A 132 2.07 9.09 5.45
CA GLY A 132 1.68 8.18 6.51
C GLY A 132 2.59 6.96 6.58
N PHE A 133 2.64 6.15 5.54
CA PHE A 133 3.39 4.90 5.52
C PHE A 133 4.90 5.11 5.71
N THR A 134 5.48 6.20 5.21
CA THR A 134 6.89 6.54 5.43
C THR A 134 7.16 7.21 6.79
N THR A 135 6.12 7.37 7.63
CA THR A 135 6.20 8.05 8.92
C THR A 135 6.75 9.49 8.86
N THR A 136 6.60 10.14 7.71
CA THR A 136 7.05 11.52 7.49
C THR A 136 6.20 12.51 8.28
N GLY A 137 4.89 12.26 8.38
CA GLY A 137 3.96 13.10 9.15
C GLY A 137 3.59 14.43 8.48
N ALA A 138 4.09 14.71 7.27
CA ALA A 138 3.66 15.86 6.50
C ALA A 138 2.23 15.68 6.00
N THR A 139 1.46 16.77 5.90
CA THR A 139 0.07 16.73 5.48
C THR A 139 -0.26 17.84 4.49
N VAL A 140 -1.17 17.52 3.57
CA VAL A 140 -1.80 18.48 2.65
C VAL A 140 -3.15 18.98 3.17
N LEU A 141 -3.59 18.47 4.34
CA LEU A 141 -4.83 18.91 4.98
C LEU A 141 -4.64 20.26 5.65
N GLY A 142 -5.45 21.23 5.26
CA GLY A 142 -5.51 22.53 5.92
C GLY A 142 -6.33 22.51 7.19
N ASP A 143 -7.26 21.56 7.32
CA ASP A 143 -8.11 21.32 8.48
C ASP A 143 -8.17 19.84 8.82
N ILE A 144 -7.79 19.49 10.05
CA ILE A 144 -7.81 18.14 10.59
C ILE A 144 -8.95 18.08 11.60
N SER A 145 -10.17 18.03 11.12
CA SER A 145 -11.37 18.01 11.96
C SER A 145 -12.35 16.93 11.47
N PHE A 146 -13.26 16.54 12.36
CA PHE A 146 -14.36 15.63 12.02
C PHE A 146 -15.51 16.33 11.27
N ASP A 147 -15.45 17.67 11.15
CA ASP A 147 -16.40 18.43 10.31
C ASP A 147 -16.02 18.37 8.84
N SER A 148 -14.71 18.25 8.56
CA SER A 148 -14.16 18.21 7.20
C SER A 148 -13.87 16.79 6.70
N HIS A 149 -13.80 15.80 7.58
CA HIS A 149 -13.48 14.41 7.23
C HIS A 149 -14.18 13.43 8.19
N THR A 150 -14.49 12.23 7.68
CA THR A 150 -15.05 11.16 8.50
C THR A 150 -14.04 10.65 9.53
N ARG A 151 -14.56 10.12 10.64
CA ARG A 151 -13.73 9.52 11.72
C ARG A 151 -12.95 8.32 11.21
N GLY A 152 -13.56 7.55 10.30
CA GLY A 152 -12.89 6.44 9.62
C GLY A 152 -11.65 6.90 8.87
N ILE A 153 -11.73 7.97 8.09
CA ILE A 153 -10.60 8.53 7.34
C ILE A 153 -9.52 9.08 8.30
N MET A 154 -9.90 9.76 9.36
CA MET A 154 -8.94 10.25 10.35
C MET A 154 -8.22 9.09 11.06
N LEU A 155 -8.93 8.02 11.38
CA LEU A 155 -8.31 6.81 11.92
C LEU A 155 -7.38 6.15 10.90
N TRP A 156 -7.80 6.03 9.64
CA TRP A 156 -6.96 5.45 8.59
C TRP A 156 -5.64 6.22 8.45
N ARG A 157 -5.70 7.52 8.43
CA ARG A 157 -4.54 8.41 8.39
C ARG A 157 -3.54 8.09 9.52
N GLN A 158 -4.02 7.91 10.75
CA GLN A 158 -3.16 7.55 11.89
C GLN A 158 -2.63 6.12 11.78
N LEU A 159 -3.46 5.17 11.32
CA LEU A 159 -3.06 3.78 11.14
C LEU A 159 -1.97 3.62 10.08
N THR A 160 -1.97 4.39 9.00
CA THR A 160 -0.89 4.34 8.00
C THR A 160 0.46 4.67 8.63
N GLN A 161 0.52 5.68 9.52
CA GLN A 161 1.75 6.04 10.24
C GLN A 161 2.19 4.93 11.20
N TRP A 162 1.26 4.35 11.93
CA TRP A 162 1.54 3.25 12.84
C TRP A 162 2.05 2.00 12.11
N LEU A 163 1.41 1.62 11.00
CA LEU A 163 1.81 0.50 10.14
C LEU A 163 3.19 0.72 9.53
N GLY A 164 3.46 1.93 9.04
CA GLY A 164 4.76 2.29 8.49
C GLY A 164 5.87 2.23 9.55
N GLY A 165 5.62 2.75 10.74
CA GLY A 165 6.56 2.67 11.86
C GLY A 165 6.88 1.24 12.26
N MET A 166 5.87 0.37 12.35
CA MET A 166 6.08 -1.06 12.60
C MET A 166 6.88 -1.73 11.48
N GLY A 167 6.58 -1.41 10.22
CA GLY A 167 7.30 -1.97 9.07
C GLY A 167 8.79 -1.61 9.09
N ILE A 168 9.14 -0.38 9.47
CA ILE A 168 10.54 0.06 9.61
C ILE A 168 11.24 -0.71 10.73
N VAL A 169 10.59 -0.90 11.88
CA VAL A 169 11.17 -1.66 13.01
C VAL A 169 11.43 -3.12 12.62
N VAL A 170 10.45 -3.76 11.95
CA VAL A 170 10.62 -5.15 11.48
C VAL A 170 11.78 -5.25 10.48
N LEU A 171 11.88 -4.31 9.54
CA LEU A 171 12.97 -4.27 8.56
C LEU A 171 14.32 -4.07 9.24
N ALA A 172 14.41 -3.16 10.21
CA ALA A 172 15.65 -2.91 10.96
C ALA A 172 16.12 -4.16 11.70
N VAL A 173 15.21 -4.86 12.40
CA VAL A 173 15.53 -6.11 13.09
C VAL A 173 15.97 -7.22 12.12
N ALA A 174 15.33 -7.29 10.93
CA ALA A 174 15.69 -8.30 9.93
C ALA A 174 17.07 -8.07 9.28
N ILE A 175 17.59 -6.84 9.31
CA ILE A 175 18.90 -6.48 8.73
C ILE A 175 20.03 -6.56 9.76
N LEU A 176 19.71 -6.43 11.07
CA LEU A 176 20.73 -6.54 12.12
C LEU A 176 21.30 -7.96 12.15
N PRO A 177 22.61 -8.14 11.98
CA PRO A 177 23.22 -9.45 12.12
C PRO A 177 23.12 -9.93 13.58
N GLU A 178 22.87 -11.23 13.76
CA GLU A 178 23.00 -11.92 15.05
C GLU A 178 24.46 -11.94 15.52
#